data_839a13277383447caed4a44fd8c8ddd8
#
_entry.id   839a13277383447caed4a44fd8c8ddd8
#
_cell.length_a   1.000
_cell.length_b   1.000
_cell.length_c   1.000
_cell.angle_alpha   90.00
_cell.angle_beta   90.00
_cell.angle_gamma   90.00
#
_symmetry.space_group_name_H-M   'P 1'
#
loop_
_entity.id
_entity.type
_entity.pdbx_description
1 polymer ?
#
loop_
_entity_poly.entity_id
_entity_poly.type
_entity_poly.pdbx_seq_one_letter_code
_entity_poly.pdbx_strand_id
1 'polypeptide(L)'
;MKSVNESPDSSDLVVDLPKLQRNPGVPAEVASEWKPDLLETTHSSATLIQVKISLEAVSERITAIGTATLHWTAQCRRCLEATSGCTSIDINEIFEEGASEGETFELPLGEKLDLKPMLAEQVLLNLPLAALCSESCTGPKDTEF
;
A
#
# COMPACT_ATOMS: atom_id res chain seq x y z
N MET A 1 -3.23 28.62 -3.77
CA MET A 1 -2.52 27.94 -2.77
C MET A 1 -3.28 26.74 -2.30
N LYS A 2 -2.56 25.76 -2.01
CA LYS A 2 -3.16 24.55 -1.67
C LYS A 2 -3.79 24.56 -0.31
N SER A 3 -4.91 23.99 -0.23
CA SER A 3 -5.61 23.97 1.02
C SER A 3 -4.88 23.10 2.01
N VAL A 4 -4.75 23.56 3.21
CA VAL A 4 -4.04 22.81 4.20
C VAL A 4 -4.92 21.99 5.06
N ASN A 5 -6.22 22.11 4.91
CA ASN A 5 -7.06 21.32 5.76
C ASN A 5 -7.50 20.05 5.13
N GLU A 6 -7.03 19.74 3.96
CA GLU A 6 -7.39 18.49 3.40
C GLU A 6 -6.71 17.39 4.10
N SER A 7 -7.40 16.28 4.19
CA SER A 7 -6.82 15.10 4.72
C SER A 7 -5.66 14.70 3.84
N PRO A 8 -4.45 14.66 4.37
CA PRO A 8 -3.31 14.41 3.50
C PRO A 8 -3.30 13.01 2.93
N ASP A 9 -4.13 12.13 3.47
CA ASP A 9 -4.07 10.76 3.04
C ASP A 9 -5.12 10.37 2.04
N SER A 10 -5.90 11.30 1.51
CA SER A 10 -6.88 10.88 0.52
C SER A 10 -6.67 11.50 -0.84
N SER A 11 -6.35 12.79 -0.93
CA SER A 11 -6.22 13.39 -2.25
C SER A 11 -4.90 13.06 -2.90
N ASP A 12 -3.88 12.74 -2.11
CA ASP A 12 -2.56 12.51 -2.68
C ASP A 12 -2.47 11.16 -3.38
N LEU A 13 -3.37 10.25 -3.12
CA LEU A 13 -3.37 8.94 -3.76
C LEU A 13 -4.45 8.81 -4.81
N VAL A 14 -5.00 9.93 -5.25
CA VAL A 14 -5.99 9.97 -6.31
C VAL A 14 -5.40 10.73 -7.49
N VAL A 15 -5.42 10.14 -8.66
CA VAL A 15 -4.77 10.67 -9.85
C VAL A 15 -5.82 11.09 -10.85
N ASP A 16 -5.53 12.20 -11.57
CA ASP A 16 -6.41 12.67 -12.64
C ASP A 16 -6.22 11.77 -13.85
N LEU A 17 -7.15 10.88 -14.06
CA LEU A 17 -7.05 9.88 -15.09
C LEU A 17 -7.05 10.47 -16.51
N PRO A 18 -7.96 11.41 -16.84
CA PRO A 18 -7.91 11.99 -18.18
C PRO A 18 -6.60 12.68 -18.49
N LYS A 19 -6.02 13.36 -17.52
CA LYS A 19 -4.76 14.04 -17.75
C LYS A 19 -3.66 13.04 -18.07
N LEU A 20 -3.64 11.92 -17.36
CA LEU A 20 -2.67 10.89 -17.59
C LEU A 20 -2.86 10.28 -18.97
N GLN A 21 -4.12 10.06 -19.36
CA GLN A 21 -4.42 9.44 -20.64
C GLN A 21 -4.15 10.36 -21.83
N ARG A 22 -4.22 11.68 -21.62
CA ARG A 22 -3.90 12.61 -22.69
C ARG A 22 -2.41 12.77 -22.93
N ASN A 23 -1.60 12.25 -22.02
CA ASN A 23 -0.14 12.36 -22.13
C ASN A 23 0.50 10.97 -22.06
N PRO A 24 0.20 10.11 -23.03
CA PRO A 24 0.75 8.75 -22.96
C PRO A 24 2.27 8.78 -23.02
N GLY A 25 2.87 7.92 -22.23
CA GLY A 25 4.31 7.84 -22.16
C GLY A 25 4.94 8.86 -21.22
N VAL A 26 4.15 9.77 -20.64
CA VAL A 26 4.67 10.76 -19.71
C VAL A 26 4.28 10.32 -18.31
N PRO A 27 5.25 9.97 -17.47
CA PRO A 27 4.91 9.46 -16.14
C PRO A 27 4.44 10.57 -15.20
N ALA A 28 3.51 10.20 -14.33
CA ALA A 28 3.07 11.07 -13.25
C ALA A 28 3.55 10.46 -11.96
N GLU A 29 4.22 11.25 -11.13
CA GLU A 29 4.80 10.76 -9.90
C GLU A 29 3.87 11.00 -8.74
N VAL A 30 3.71 9.97 -7.91
CA VAL A 30 2.91 10.07 -6.70
C VAL A 30 3.83 9.72 -5.53
N ALA A 31 4.00 10.67 -4.62
CA ALA A 31 4.78 10.45 -3.42
C ALA A 31 3.94 10.94 -2.25
N SER A 32 3.56 10.04 -1.37
CA SER A 32 2.63 10.38 -0.33
C SER A 32 2.75 9.42 0.85
N GLU A 33 2.14 9.81 1.96
CA GLU A 33 2.04 8.95 3.13
C GLU A 33 0.57 8.71 3.41
N TRP A 34 0.25 7.50 3.78
CA TRP A 34 -1.12 7.09 4.03
C TRP A 34 -1.20 6.37 5.36
N LYS A 35 -2.07 6.84 6.22
CA LYS A 35 -2.33 6.19 7.49
C LYS A 35 -3.70 5.54 7.42
N PRO A 36 -3.75 4.25 7.10
CA PRO A 36 -5.04 3.60 6.91
C PRO A 36 -5.76 3.40 8.23
N ASP A 37 -7.09 3.41 8.18
CA ASP A 37 -7.88 3.23 9.37
C ASP A 37 -7.95 1.78 9.81
N LEU A 38 -8.28 0.90 8.88
CA LEU A 38 -8.50 -0.50 9.21
C LEU A 38 -7.83 -1.39 8.19
N LEU A 39 -6.54 -1.50 8.26
CA LEU A 39 -5.82 -2.35 7.34
C LEU A 39 -5.00 -3.30 8.19
N GLU A 40 -5.58 -4.45 8.49
CA GLU A 40 -4.97 -5.33 9.47
C GLU A 40 -5.30 -6.78 9.17
N THR A 41 -4.49 -7.66 9.72
CA THR A 41 -4.79 -9.08 9.77
C THR A 41 -5.11 -9.42 11.21
N THR A 42 -5.22 -10.72 11.51
CA THR A 42 -5.53 -11.13 12.87
C THR A 42 -4.48 -10.68 13.87
N HIS A 43 -3.22 -10.63 13.46
CA HIS A 43 -2.13 -10.40 14.39
C HIS A 43 -1.27 -9.20 14.06
N SER A 44 -1.58 -8.45 13.03
CA SER A 44 -0.76 -7.31 12.66
C SER A 44 -1.61 -6.24 12.00
N SER A 45 -1.14 -5.01 12.08
CA SER A 45 -1.85 -3.88 11.48
C SER A 45 -0.86 -2.94 10.82
N ALA A 46 -1.31 -2.32 9.74
CA ALA A 46 -0.54 -1.30 9.06
C ALA A 46 -0.76 0.02 9.78
N THR A 47 0.33 0.73 10.07
CA THR A 47 0.25 2.01 10.76
C THR A 47 0.53 3.17 9.83
N LEU A 48 1.41 2.97 8.86
CA LEU A 48 1.79 4.03 7.93
C LEU A 48 2.32 3.38 6.67
N ILE A 49 1.90 3.91 5.53
CA ILE A 49 2.39 3.44 4.25
C ILE A 49 2.97 4.63 3.51
N GLN A 50 4.26 4.55 3.20
CA GLN A 50 4.94 5.60 2.45
C GLN A 50 5.03 5.14 1.01
N VAL A 51 4.45 5.92 0.10
CA VAL A 51 4.23 5.52 -1.27
C VAL A 51 5.05 6.37 -2.22
N LYS A 52 5.67 5.72 -3.19
CA LYS A 52 6.39 6.42 -4.23
C LYS A 52 6.19 5.65 -5.51
N ILE A 53 5.26 6.08 -6.34
CA ILE A 53 4.82 5.35 -7.52
C ILE A 53 4.83 6.27 -8.72
N SER A 54 5.23 5.71 -9.85
CA SER A 54 5.19 6.39 -11.14
C SER A 54 4.08 5.74 -11.96
N LEU A 55 3.17 6.56 -12.49
CA LEU A 55 2.06 6.08 -13.29
C LEU A 55 2.20 6.59 -14.71
N GLU A 56 1.86 5.75 -15.66
CA GLU A 56 2.05 6.08 -17.05
C GLU A 56 0.97 5.41 -17.89
N ALA A 57 0.41 6.14 -18.83
CA ALA A 57 -0.58 5.57 -19.74
C ALA A 57 0.13 4.92 -20.92
N VAL A 58 -0.13 3.64 -21.14
CA VAL A 58 0.47 2.88 -22.22
C VAL A 58 -0.63 2.05 -22.88
N SER A 59 -0.96 2.34 -24.13
CA SER A 59 -1.92 1.55 -24.90
C SER A 59 -3.21 1.27 -24.13
N GLU A 60 -3.89 2.29 -23.70
CA GLU A 60 -5.17 2.15 -23.00
C GLU A 60 -5.08 1.50 -21.63
N ARG A 61 -3.88 1.31 -21.15
CA ARG A 61 -3.68 0.81 -19.80
C ARG A 61 -2.91 1.84 -19.01
N ILE A 62 -3.00 1.72 -17.69
CA ILE A 62 -2.19 2.55 -16.80
C ILE A 62 -1.26 1.61 -16.06
N THR A 63 0.03 1.85 -16.15
CA THR A 63 0.99 1.08 -15.38
C THR A 63 1.37 1.87 -14.14
N ALA A 64 1.53 1.18 -13.02
CA ALA A 64 1.93 1.77 -11.76
C ALA A 64 3.16 1.04 -11.28
N ILE A 65 4.27 1.73 -11.21
CA ILE A 65 5.54 1.13 -10.84
C ILE A 65 6.21 1.98 -9.78
N GLY A 66 6.68 1.34 -8.73
CA GLY A 66 7.36 2.06 -7.68
C GLY A 66 7.53 1.20 -6.46
N THR A 67 7.53 1.85 -5.31
CA THR A 67 7.72 1.15 -4.05
C THR A 67 6.79 1.74 -3.00
N ALA A 68 6.48 0.93 -2.01
CA ALA A 68 5.78 1.38 -0.83
C ALA A 68 6.50 0.82 0.37
N THR A 69 6.66 1.63 1.41
CA THR A 69 7.24 1.18 2.66
C THR A 69 6.11 1.04 3.65
N LEU A 70 5.90 -0.17 4.10
CA LEU A 70 4.83 -0.50 5.02
C LEU A 70 5.38 -0.54 6.43
N HIS A 71 4.85 0.33 7.28
CA HIS A 71 5.17 0.29 8.72
C HIS A 71 4.03 -0.43 9.41
N TRP A 72 4.37 -1.39 10.24
CA TRP A 72 3.35 -2.23 10.86
C TRP A 72 3.66 -2.47 12.33
N THR A 73 2.61 -2.82 13.07
CA THR A 73 2.74 -3.31 14.42
C THR A 73 2.11 -4.67 14.47
N ALA A 74 2.59 -5.49 15.40
CA ALA A 74 2.11 -6.85 15.50
C ALA A 74 2.39 -7.36 16.90
N GLN A 75 1.88 -8.55 17.15
CA GLN A 75 2.17 -9.25 18.40
C GLN A 75 3.14 -10.36 18.10
N CYS A 76 4.22 -10.45 18.84
CA CYS A 76 5.19 -11.51 18.64
C CYS A 76 4.49 -12.85 18.88
N ARG A 77 4.64 -13.77 17.95
CA ARG A 77 3.92 -15.02 18.05
C ARG A 77 4.46 -15.92 19.15
N ARG A 78 5.64 -15.63 19.65
CA ARG A 78 6.25 -16.45 20.69
C ARG A 78 6.07 -15.86 22.09
N CYS A 79 6.42 -14.60 22.28
CA CYS A 79 6.34 -14.01 23.60
C CYS A 79 5.10 -13.14 23.79
N LEU A 80 4.33 -12.90 22.71
CA LEU A 80 3.09 -12.13 22.74
C LEU A 80 3.28 -10.66 23.08
N GLU A 81 4.50 -10.19 23.05
CA GLU A 81 4.78 -8.78 23.28
C GLU A 81 4.55 -8.00 22.00
N ALA A 82 4.27 -6.73 22.13
CA ALA A 82 4.10 -5.88 20.96
C ALA A 82 5.44 -5.74 20.23
N THR A 83 5.38 -5.78 18.92
CA THR A 83 6.56 -5.56 18.11
C THR A 83 6.16 -4.77 16.89
N SER A 84 7.14 -4.21 16.20
CA SER A 84 6.87 -3.40 15.01
C SER A 84 8.02 -3.56 14.04
N GLY A 85 7.77 -3.15 12.82
CA GLY A 85 8.79 -3.22 11.80
C GLY A 85 8.34 -2.51 10.55
N CYS A 86 9.13 -2.64 9.50
CA CYS A 86 8.74 -2.10 8.20
C CYS A 86 9.17 -3.07 7.11
N THR A 87 8.40 -3.04 6.03
CA THR A 87 8.60 -3.91 4.89
C THR A 87 8.54 -3.09 3.63
N SER A 88 9.46 -3.30 2.73
CA SER A 88 9.45 -2.64 1.44
C SER A 88 8.66 -3.49 0.45
N ILE A 89 7.74 -2.87 -0.25
CA ILE A 89 6.88 -3.54 -1.21
C ILE A 89 7.17 -2.97 -2.59
N ASP A 90 7.46 -3.83 -3.54
CA ASP A 90 7.62 -3.40 -4.92
C ASP A 90 6.25 -3.37 -5.57
N ILE A 91 5.93 -2.23 -6.18
CA ILE A 91 4.65 -2.04 -6.85
C ILE A 91 4.89 -2.14 -8.35
N ASN A 92 4.14 -3.02 -8.98
CA ASN A 92 4.23 -3.20 -10.43
C ASN A 92 2.86 -3.73 -10.86
N GLU A 93 1.93 -2.80 -11.07
CA GLU A 93 0.55 -3.18 -11.33
C GLU A 93 0.04 -2.51 -12.59
N ILE A 94 -1.02 -3.07 -13.14
CA ILE A 94 -1.63 -2.57 -14.36
C ILE A 94 -3.11 -2.36 -14.11
N PHE A 95 -3.61 -1.20 -14.54
CA PHE A 95 -5.04 -0.91 -14.50
C PHE A 95 -5.55 -0.92 -15.93
N GLU A 96 -6.63 -1.64 -16.20
CA GLU A 96 -7.20 -1.73 -17.54
C GLU A 96 -8.68 -2.02 -17.46
N GLU A 97 -9.39 -1.71 -18.55
CA GLU A 97 -10.79 -2.08 -18.65
C GLU A 97 -10.89 -3.58 -18.86
N GLY A 98 -11.84 -4.20 -18.18
CA GLY A 98 -11.98 -5.64 -18.32
C GLY A 98 -10.82 -6.38 -17.67
N ALA A 99 -10.43 -5.94 -16.50
CA ALA A 99 -9.27 -6.50 -15.82
C ALA A 99 -9.45 -7.99 -15.53
N SER A 100 -8.32 -8.69 -15.52
CA SER A 100 -8.30 -10.09 -15.13
C SER A 100 -8.08 -10.17 -13.63
N GLU A 101 -9.03 -10.77 -12.95
CA GLU A 101 -8.93 -10.84 -11.50
C GLU A 101 -7.65 -11.55 -11.09
N GLY A 102 -6.93 -10.93 -10.17
CA GLY A 102 -5.67 -11.49 -9.71
C GLY A 102 -4.47 -11.08 -10.53
N GLU A 103 -4.69 -10.48 -11.70
CA GLU A 103 -3.58 -10.08 -12.56
C GLU A 103 -3.54 -8.58 -12.79
N THR A 104 -4.70 -7.96 -13.00
CA THR A 104 -4.74 -6.54 -13.24
C THR A 104 -5.88 -5.96 -12.43
N PHE A 105 -5.91 -4.63 -12.37
CA PHE A 105 -6.95 -3.91 -11.63
C PHE A 105 -7.85 -3.20 -12.61
N GLU A 106 -9.11 -3.07 -12.27
CA GLU A 106 -10.09 -2.45 -13.15
C GLU A 106 -9.90 -0.94 -13.19
N LEU A 107 -9.89 -0.37 -14.38
CA LEU A 107 -9.86 1.07 -14.53
C LEU A 107 -11.23 1.62 -14.17
N PRO A 108 -11.29 2.68 -13.35
CA PRO A 108 -12.58 3.27 -13.02
C PRO A 108 -13.18 3.99 -14.21
N LEU A 109 -14.49 4.13 -14.20
CA LEU A 109 -15.19 4.80 -15.27
C LEU A 109 -15.16 6.32 -15.12
N GLY A 110 -14.76 6.83 -13.98
CA GLY A 110 -14.77 8.25 -13.74
C GLY A 110 -13.46 8.91 -14.12
N GLU A 111 -13.27 10.10 -13.57
CA GLU A 111 -12.09 10.89 -13.89
C GLU A 111 -10.97 10.71 -12.90
N LYS A 112 -11.21 9.99 -11.82
CA LYS A 112 -10.22 9.84 -10.75
C LYS A 112 -9.81 8.39 -10.62
N LEU A 113 -8.53 8.17 -10.53
CA LEU A 113 -7.99 6.86 -10.24
C LEU A 113 -7.50 6.86 -8.81
N ASP A 114 -8.16 6.09 -7.96
CA ASP A 114 -7.80 6.00 -6.56
C ASP A 114 -6.87 4.80 -6.39
N LEU A 115 -5.67 5.06 -5.89
CA LEU A 115 -4.68 4.01 -5.73
C LEU A 115 -4.83 3.22 -4.45
N LYS A 116 -5.68 3.66 -3.54
CA LYS A 116 -5.79 3.01 -2.23
C LYS A 116 -6.25 1.55 -2.30
N PRO A 117 -7.24 1.19 -3.12
CA PRO A 117 -7.63 -0.21 -3.16
C PRO A 117 -6.49 -1.14 -3.58
N MET A 118 -5.70 -0.72 -4.57
CA MET A 118 -4.57 -1.51 -5.01
C MET A 118 -3.52 -1.59 -3.90
N LEU A 119 -3.25 -0.46 -3.26
CA LEU A 119 -2.27 -0.44 -2.19
C LEU A 119 -2.72 -1.27 -1.00
N ALA A 120 -4.01 -1.22 -0.68
CA ALA A 120 -4.54 -2.00 0.43
C ALA A 120 -4.33 -3.49 0.18
N GLU A 121 -4.56 -3.92 -1.04
CA GLU A 121 -4.37 -5.32 -1.37
C GLU A 121 -2.90 -5.72 -1.22
N GLN A 122 -1.99 -4.88 -1.72
CA GLN A 122 -0.57 -5.16 -1.59
C GLN A 122 -0.13 -5.18 -0.13
N VAL A 123 -0.66 -4.26 0.67
CA VAL A 123 -0.31 -4.20 2.07
C VAL A 123 -0.78 -5.46 2.81
N LEU A 124 -2.02 -5.86 2.56
CA LEU A 124 -2.54 -7.05 3.24
C LEU A 124 -1.75 -8.30 2.89
N LEU A 125 -1.26 -8.37 1.67
CA LEU A 125 -0.44 -9.52 1.27
C LEU A 125 0.94 -9.49 1.91
N ASN A 126 1.37 -8.35 2.42
CA ASN A 126 2.71 -8.20 2.97
C ASN A 126 2.75 -7.97 4.47
N LEU A 127 1.60 -7.91 5.12
CA LEU A 127 1.58 -7.82 6.58
C LEU A 127 2.05 -9.16 7.16
N PRO A 128 2.87 -9.11 8.21
CA PRO A 128 3.38 -10.37 8.76
C PRO A 128 2.26 -11.19 9.39
N LEU A 129 2.28 -12.47 9.11
CA LEU A 129 1.31 -13.40 9.70
C LEU A 129 1.84 -14.01 10.98
N ALA A 130 3.15 -14.00 11.16
CA ALA A 130 3.77 -14.62 12.32
C ALA A 130 5.00 -13.82 12.70
N ALA A 131 4.79 -12.61 13.20
CA ALA A 131 5.89 -11.72 13.52
C ALA A 131 6.63 -12.20 14.76
N LEU A 132 7.92 -11.90 14.82
CA LEU A 132 8.74 -12.17 15.99
C LEU A 132 9.38 -10.87 16.39
N CYS A 133 9.50 -10.65 17.71
CA CYS A 133 10.15 -9.46 18.17
C CYS A 133 11.65 -9.50 17.87
N SER A 134 12.21 -10.72 17.77
CA SER A 134 13.55 -10.93 17.29
C SER A 134 13.63 -12.37 16.84
N GLU A 135 14.62 -12.68 16.02
CA GLU A 135 14.78 -14.04 15.56
C GLU A 135 15.14 -15.00 16.66
N SER A 136 15.70 -14.45 17.72
CA SER A 136 16.11 -15.30 18.84
C SER A 136 15.06 -15.36 19.94
N CYS A 137 13.85 -14.87 19.67
CA CYS A 137 12.80 -14.91 20.68
C CYS A 137 12.43 -16.35 21.01
N THR A 138 12.53 -16.71 22.28
CA THR A 138 12.25 -18.07 22.69
C THR A 138 10.92 -18.23 23.38
N GLY A 139 10.15 -17.14 23.52
CA GLY A 139 8.85 -17.23 24.12
C GLY A 139 8.69 -16.25 25.25
N PRO A 140 7.57 -16.34 25.97
CA PRO A 140 7.31 -15.40 27.06
C PRO A 140 8.38 -15.51 28.13
N LYS A 141 8.77 -14.36 28.65
CA LYS A 141 9.84 -14.36 29.64
C LYS A 141 9.43 -14.97 30.94
N ASP A 142 8.17 -14.85 31.26
CA ASP A 142 7.70 -15.35 32.52
C ASP A 142 7.33 -16.80 32.51
N THR A 143 7.52 -17.46 31.40
CA THR A 143 7.14 -18.84 31.28
C THR A 143 8.22 -19.73 31.82
N GLU A 144 7.85 -20.62 32.70
CA GLU A 144 8.80 -21.55 33.25
C GLU A 144 8.23 -22.94 33.15
N PHE A 145 9.02 -23.86 32.70
CA PHE A 145 8.57 -25.23 32.56
C PHE A 145 9.62 -26.19 33.05
#